data_307167b9a2ade66cb02c8eb49f90f18a
#
_entry.id   307167b9a2ade66cb02c8eb49f90f18a
#
_cell.length_a   1.000
_cell.length_b   1.000
_cell.length_c   1.000
_cell.angle_alpha   90.00
_cell.angle_beta   90.00
_cell.angle_gamma   90.00
#
_symmetry.space_group_name_H-M   'P 1'
#
loop_
_entity.id
_entity.type
_entity.pdbx_description
1 polymer ?
#
loop_
_entity_poly.entity_id
_entity_poly.type
_entity_poly.pdbx_seq_one_letter_code
_entity_poly.pdbx_strand_id
1 'polypeptide(L)'
;MKLCSDENLLFDKVEKINGKIATITGGNSGLGLETAKFLDRRGVEVIITVRNLEKGIKVIEQFKLKNTKAMLLNLASFDSIKNFTKEFKMKYEKLDYLVNNAGVMMTDELKTEDGHELQFGTNHLGHFLLTKELLSILEKTSESRIIVLSSLAHRWGKKKINFENINLTGEYDKINAYSQSKLSNLMFAMELNERLTAKNSNIKVIACHPGFSKTNLQRELNIVTKLFTNL
;
A
#
# COMPACT_ATOMS: atom_id res chain seq x y z
N MET A 1 11.09 15.33 -21.59
CA MET A 1 11.25 15.92 -20.24
C MET A 1 12.26 15.04 -19.51
N LYS A 2 13.55 15.48 -19.42
CA LYS A 2 14.58 14.72 -18.68
C LYS A 2 14.16 14.67 -17.22
N LEU A 3 13.82 13.50 -16.73
CA LEU A 3 13.73 13.23 -15.31
C LEU A 3 15.10 13.51 -14.68
N CYS A 4 15.08 14.29 -13.62
CA CYS A 4 16.24 14.77 -12.88
C CYS A 4 17.18 13.58 -12.57
N SER A 5 18.39 13.59 -13.15
CA SER A 5 19.41 12.56 -12.96
C SER A 5 20.15 12.66 -11.62
N ASP A 6 19.78 13.61 -10.79
CA ASP A 6 20.32 13.80 -9.46
C ASP A 6 19.33 13.37 -8.37
N GLU A 7 19.10 12.05 -8.25
CA GLU A 7 18.32 11.46 -7.18
C GLU A 7 18.85 11.87 -5.79
N ASN A 8 20.12 12.15 -5.65
CA ASN A 8 20.74 12.53 -4.39
C ASN A 8 20.39 13.98 -3.96
N LEU A 9 20.23 14.92 -4.88
CA LEU A 9 20.06 16.35 -4.56
C LEU A 9 18.73 16.70 -3.90
N LEU A 10 17.65 15.97 -4.24
CA LEU A 10 16.32 16.16 -3.62
C LEU A 10 16.22 15.47 -2.26
N PHE A 11 16.97 14.38 -2.06
CA PHE A 11 16.87 13.54 -0.87
C PHE A 11 17.80 13.98 0.26
N ASP A 12 18.94 14.62 -0.04
CA ASP A 12 19.91 15.05 0.97
C ASP A 12 19.49 16.31 1.75
N LYS A 13 18.53 17.08 1.21
CA LYS A 13 18.01 18.30 1.85
C LYS A 13 16.84 18.07 2.82
N VAL A 14 16.31 16.84 2.89
CA VAL A 14 15.19 16.55 3.80
C VAL A 14 15.75 16.24 5.20
N GLU A 15 15.30 16.99 6.19
CA GLU A 15 15.71 16.83 7.59
C GLU A 15 15.48 15.41 8.11
N LYS A 16 16.26 15.00 9.10
CA LYS A 16 15.99 13.75 9.83
C LYS A 16 14.67 13.88 10.58
N ILE A 17 13.87 12.84 10.52
CA ILE A 17 12.56 12.75 11.20
C ILE A 17 12.59 11.61 12.22
N ASN A 18 13.56 11.70 13.14
CA ASN A 18 13.74 10.70 14.17
C ASN A 18 12.50 10.54 15.06
N GLY A 19 12.36 9.35 15.61
CA GLY A 19 11.28 9.05 16.54
C GLY A 19 9.90 8.87 15.89
N LYS A 20 9.79 8.90 14.55
CA LYS A 20 8.57 8.56 13.82
C LYS A 20 8.54 7.07 13.51
N ILE A 21 7.33 6.51 13.40
CA ILE A 21 7.07 5.10 13.07
C ILE A 21 6.25 5.03 11.79
N ALA A 22 6.69 4.21 10.84
CA ALA A 22 6.00 3.97 9.58
C ALA A 22 5.69 2.48 9.39
N THR A 23 4.49 2.17 8.92
CA THR A 23 4.14 0.85 8.41
C THR A 23 3.92 0.93 6.90
N ILE A 24 4.61 0.06 6.15
CA ILE A 24 4.55 0.03 4.68
C ILE A 24 4.13 -1.35 4.22
N THR A 25 2.94 -1.46 3.61
CA THR A 25 2.52 -2.74 3.06
C THR A 25 3.28 -3.06 1.77
N GLY A 26 3.76 -4.31 1.66
CA GLY A 26 4.58 -4.73 0.51
C GLY A 26 5.94 -4.02 0.43
N GLY A 27 6.53 -3.69 1.58
CA GLY A 27 7.78 -2.93 1.67
C GLY A 27 9.06 -3.68 1.29
N ASN A 28 8.97 -4.92 0.81
CA ASN A 28 10.12 -5.73 0.43
C ASN A 28 10.45 -5.67 -1.07
N SER A 29 9.75 -4.88 -1.86
CA SER A 29 10.02 -4.73 -3.30
C SER A 29 9.43 -3.45 -3.88
N GLY A 30 9.91 -3.06 -5.07
CA GLY A 30 9.36 -1.94 -5.86
C GLY A 30 9.27 -0.65 -5.05
N LEU A 31 8.17 0.09 -5.23
CA LEU A 31 7.95 1.39 -4.59
C LEU A 31 7.95 1.33 -3.06
N GLY A 32 7.36 0.26 -2.49
CA GLY A 32 7.35 0.07 -1.05
C GLY A 32 8.76 -0.04 -0.46
N LEU A 33 9.66 -0.74 -1.16
CA LEU A 33 11.06 -0.86 -0.74
C LEU A 33 11.80 0.50 -0.87
N GLU A 34 11.60 1.22 -1.95
CA GLU A 34 12.25 2.55 -2.10
C GLU A 34 11.73 3.54 -1.05
N THR A 35 10.43 3.49 -0.73
CA THR A 35 9.85 4.25 0.38
C THR A 35 10.47 3.85 1.72
N ALA A 36 10.64 2.54 1.97
CA ALA A 36 11.26 2.03 3.19
C ALA A 36 12.71 2.52 3.32
N LYS A 37 13.51 2.41 2.25
CA LYS A 37 14.90 2.90 2.20
C LYS A 37 14.99 4.41 2.46
N PHE A 38 14.08 5.18 1.88
CA PHE A 38 14.03 6.62 2.07
C PHE A 38 13.74 6.97 3.55
N LEU A 39 12.72 6.37 4.14
CA LEU A 39 12.34 6.65 5.53
C LEU A 39 13.38 6.13 6.53
N ASP A 40 13.96 4.95 6.28
CA ASP A 40 15.05 4.38 7.10
C ASP A 40 16.25 5.35 7.18
N ARG A 41 16.70 5.90 6.04
CA ARG A 41 17.80 6.89 5.99
C ARG A 41 17.48 8.17 6.76
N ARG A 42 16.21 8.49 6.97
CA ARG A 42 15.73 9.66 7.73
C ARG A 42 15.58 9.38 9.22
N GLY A 43 15.91 8.16 9.68
CA GLY A 43 15.80 7.78 11.09
C GLY A 43 14.39 7.40 11.54
N VAL A 44 13.47 7.17 10.59
CA VAL A 44 12.15 6.62 10.89
C VAL A 44 12.27 5.14 11.21
N GLU A 45 11.61 4.67 12.25
CA GLU A 45 11.43 3.24 12.48
C GLU A 45 10.41 2.70 11.48
N VAL A 46 10.86 1.85 10.55
CA VAL A 46 10.04 1.35 9.45
C VAL A 46 9.64 -0.09 9.69
N ILE A 47 8.36 -0.37 9.63
CA ILE A 47 7.83 -1.72 9.65
C ILE A 47 7.38 -2.06 8.22
N ILE A 48 8.16 -2.88 7.52
CA ILE A 48 7.73 -3.44 6.24
C ILE A 48 6.87 -4.67 6.49
N THR A 49 5.69 -4.72 5.87
CA THR A 49 4.89 -5.93 5.95
C THR A 49 5.10 -6.83 4.75
N VAL A 50 5.18 -8.11 4.99
CA VAL A 50 5.53 -9.14 4.00
C VAL A 50 4.71 -10.41 4.18
N ARG A 51 4.44 -11.15 3.08
CA ARG A 51 3.79 -12.46 3.14
C ARG A 51 4.74 -13.61 3.52
N ASN A 52 6.04 -13.35 3.46
CA ASN A 52 7.09 -14.29 3.85
C ASN A 52 8.16 -13.52 4.63
N LEU A 53 8.32 -13.86 5.90
CA LEU A 53 9.20 -13.14 6.82
C LEU A 53 10.68 -13.24 6.43
N GLU A 54 11.12 -14.43 6.00
CA GLU A 54 12.51 -14.66 5.58
C GLU A 54 12.90 -13.76 4.40
N LYS A 55 11.97 -13.60 3.41
CA LYS A 55 12.20 -12.67 2.29
C LYS A 55 12.29 -11.22 2.75
N GLY A 56 11.50 -10.84 3.75
CA GLY A 56 11.57 -9.51 4.35
C GLY A 56 12.93 -9.26 5.03
N ILE A 57 13.38 -10.21 5.85
CA ILE A 57 14.67 -10.13 6.55
C ILE A 57 15.83 -10.06 5.56
N LYS A 58 15.84 -10.92 4.53
CA LYS A 58 16.87 -10.88 3.48
C LYS A 58 16.99 -9.52 2.78
N VAL A 59 15.85 -8.86 2.53
CA VAL A 59 15.84 -7.52 1.90
C VAL A 59 16.41 -6.47 2.86
N ILE A 60 16.06 -6.52 4.15
CA ILE A 60 16.61 -5.62 5.16
C ILE A 60 18.13 -5.75 5.25
N GLU A 61 18.65 -6.97 5.29
CA GLU A 61 20.08 -7.27 5.33
C GLU A 61 20.78 -6.82 4.04
N GLN A 62 20.22 -7.17 2.88
CA GLN A 62 20.76 -6.82 1.56
C GLN A 62 20.97 -5.31 1.39
N PHE A 63 20.01 -4.50 1.84
CA PHE A 63 20.05 -3.05 1.73
C PHE A 63 20.56 -2.35 2.98
N LYS A 64 21.00 -3.12 4.00
CA LYS A 64 21.57 -2.61 5.27
C LYS A 64 20.65 -1.58 5.94
N LEU A 65 19.35 -1.87 5.96
CA LEU A 65 18.36 -0.99 6.58
C LEU A 65 18.42 -1.10 8.09
N LYS A 66 18.86 -0.03 8.75
CA LYS A 66 19.20 -0.04 10.19
C LYS A 66 17.97 0.16 11.09
N ASN A 67 16.98 0.87 10.60
CA ASN A 67 15.77 1.24 11.34
C ASN A 67 14.54 0.50 10.83
N THR A 68 14.73 -0.57 10.03
CA THR A 68 13.63 -1.30 9.40
C THR A 68 13.48 -2.69 9.99
N LYS A 69 12.25 -3.09 10.26
CA LYS A 69 11.86 -4.42 10.72
C LYS A 69 10.82 -5.03 9.76
N ALA A 70 10.77 -6.35 9.67
CA ALA A 70 9.75 -7.07 8.91
C ALA A 70 8.70 -7.65 9.86
N MET A 71 7.42 -7.55 9.47
CA MET A 71 6.31 -8.23 10.13
C MET A 71 5.45 -8.96 9.09
N LEU A 72 4.87 -10.09 9.50
CA LEU A 72 4.03 -10.92 8.64
C LEU A 72 2.67 -10.26 8.43
N LEU A 73 2.24 -10.15 7.17
CA LEU A 73 0.90 -9.69 6.80
C LEU A 73 0.53 -10.23 5.43
N ASN A 74 -0.60 -10.94 5.35
CA ASN A 74 -1.28 -11.28 4.11
C ASN A 74 -2.56 -10.45 3.98
N LEU A 75 -2.58 -9.50 3.07
CA LEU A 75 -3.77 -8.65 2.81
C LEU A 75 -4.93 -9.42 2.18
N ALA A 76 -4.69 -10.63 1.67
CA ALA A 76 -5.72 -11.53 1.16
C ALA A 76 -6.30 -12.44 2.26
N SER A 77 -6.14 -12.10 3.53
CA SER A 77 -6.65 -12.84 4.69
C SER A 77 -7.01 -11.86 5.82
N PHE A 78 -8.28 -11.77 6.16
CA PHE A 78 -8.74 -10.89 7.24
C PHE A 78 -8.19 -11.31 8.59
N ASP A 79 -8.02 -12.60 8.81
CA ASP A 79 -7.41 -13.11 10.05
C ASP A 79 -5.92 -12.73 10.15
N SER A 80 -5.19 -12.79 9.04
CA SER A 80 -3.80 -12.31 9.00
C SER A 80 -3.72 -10.82 9.34
N ILE A 81 -4.66 -10.01 8.85
CA ILE A 81 -4.72 -8.57 9.14
C ILE A 81 -4.99 -8.32 10.62
N LYS A 82 -5.97 -9.00 11.21
CA LYS A 82 -6.29 -8.88 12.64
C LYS A 82 -5.12 -9.31 13.53
N ASN A 83 -4.45 -10.42 13.18
CA ASN A 83 -3.27 -10.89 13.90
C ASN A 83 -2.12 -9.89 13.83
N PHE A 84 -1.82 -9.36 12.65
CA PHE A 84 -0.82 -8.31 12.47
C PHE A 84 -1.13 -7.07 13.33
N THR A 85 -2.36 -6.58 13.26
CA THR A 85 -2.74 -5.35 13.98
C THR A 85 -2.73 -5.53 15.50
N LYS A 86 -3.09 -6.71 15.98
CA LYS A 86 -2.95 -7.08 17.39
C LYS A 86 -1.49 -7.07 17.83
N GLU A 87 -0.62 -7.76 17.08
CA GLU A 87 0.82 -7.81 17.36
C GLU A 87 1.46 -6.41 17.28
N PHE A 88 1.08 -5.62 16.28
CA PHE A 88 1.55 -4.24 16.13
C PHE A 88 1.21 -3.39 17.35
N LYS A 89 -0.05 -3.39 17.78
CA LYS A 89 -0.53 -2.61 18.94
C LYS A 89 0.08 -3.06 20.28
N MET A 90 0.55 -4.30 20.38
CA MET A 90 1.29 -4.77 21.55
C MET A 90 2.74 -4.24 21.59
N LYS A 91 3.34 -3.94 20.43
CA LYS A 91 4.73 -3.51 20.32
C LYS A 91 4.89 -2.01 20.19
N TYR A 92 3.87 -1.32 19.70
CA TYR A 92 3.93 0.08 19.33
C TYR A 92 2.75 0.86 19.89
N GLU A 93 3.02 1.99 20.52
CA GLU A 93 2.00 2.88 21.09
C GLU A 93 1.56 3.97 20.12
N LYS A 94 2.30 4.16 19.01
CA LYS A 94 2.00 5.16 17.98
C LYS A 94 2.28 4.65 16.58
N LEU A 95 1.69 5.31 15.59
CA LEU A 95 1.93 5.09 14.17
C LEU A 95 1.83 6.42 13.44
N ASP A 96 2.93 6.95 12.96
CA ASP A 96 2.97 8.25 12.29
C ASP A 96 2.58 8.13 10.80
N TYR A 97 3.01 7.06 10.13
CA TYR A 97 2.74 6.87 8.70
C TYR A 97 2.24 5.46 8.42
N LEU A 98 1.00 5.35 7.92
CA LEU A 98 0.46 4.12 7.35
C LEU A 98 0.49 4.23 5.83
N VAL A 99 1.33 3.44 5.17
CA VAL A 99 1.47 3.43 3.71
C VAL A 99 0.83 2.18 3.14
N ASN A 100 -0.41 2.31 2.65
CA ASN A 100 -1.18 1.28 1.96
C ASN A 100 -0.68 1.17 0.51
N ASN A 101 0.48 0.50 0.33
CA ASN A 101 1.22 0.43 -0.93
C ASN A 101 1.06 -0.89 -1.66
N ALA A 102 0.95 -2.01 -0.96
CA ALA A 102 0.88 -3.33 -1.57
C ALA A 102 -0.26 -3.45 -2.60
N GLY A 103 -0.10 -4.39 -3.52
CA GLY A 103 -1.14 -4.69 -4.48
C GLY A 103 -0.75 -5.83 -5.41
N VAL A 104 -1.78 -6.37 -6.07
CA VAL A 104 -1.68 -7.32 -7.16
C VAL A 104 -2.38 -6.73 -8.38
N MET A 105 -1.93 -7.11 -9.57
CA MET A 105 -2.44 -6.57 -10.83
C MET A 105 -2.52 -7.66 -11.90
N MET A 106 -3.60 -7.64 -12.68
CA MET A 106 -3.80 -8.52 -13.84
C MET A 106 -3.73 -10.01 -13.50
N THR A 107 -4.17 -10.39 -12.30
CA THR A 107 -4.23 -11.79 -11.88
C THR A 107 -5.30 -12.56 -12.66
N ASP A 108 -5.21 -13.87 -12.66
CA ASP A 108 -6.33 -14.71 -13.06
C ASP A 108 -7.50 -14.56 -12.08
N GLU A 109 -8.67 -15.11 -12.43
CA GLU A 109 -9.83 -15.16 -11.55
C GLU A 109 -9.53 -16.03 -10.33
N LEU A 110 -9.05 -15.37 -9.28
CA LEU A 110 -8.68 -15.99 -8.02
C LEU A 110 -9.43 -15.29 -6.88
N LYS A 111 -9.48 -15.93 -5.72
CA LYS A 111 -10.14 -15.40 -4.52
C LYS A 111 -9.14 -15.28 -3.37
N THR A 112 -9.44 -14.34 -2.48
CA THR A 112 -8.81 -14.25 -1.16
C THR A 112 -9.26 -15.42 -0.28
N GLU A 113 -8.61 -15.60 0.87
CA GLU A 113 -9.03 -16.60 1.87
C GLU A 113 -10.47 -16.37 2.36
N ASP A 114 -10.93 -15.11 2.32
CA ASP A 114 -12.27 -14.70 2.73
C ASP A 114 -13.29 -14.73 1.56
N GLY A 115 -12.92 -15.27 0.39
CA GLY A 115 -13.82 -15.48 -0.74
C GLY A 115 -14.05 -14.28 -1.66
N HIS A 116 -13.34 -13.17 -1.47
CA HIS A 116 -13.41 -11.98 -2.34
C HIS A 116 -12.55 -12.14 -3.60
N GLU A 117 -12.91 -11.45 -4.68
CA GLU A 117 -12.06 -11.34 -5.88
C GLU A 117 -10.66 -10.85 -5.44
N LEU A 118 -9.61 -11.48 -5.98
CA LEU A 118 -8.26 -11.34 -5.42
C LEU A 118 -7.72 -9.91 -5.50
N GLN A 119 -7.93 -9.19 -6.61
CA GLN A 119 -7.41 -7.83 -6.77
C GLN A 119 -8.19 -6.85 -5.89
N PHE A 120 -9.52 -6.95 -5.87
CA PHE A 120 -10.36 -6.12 -5.01
C PHE A 120 -10.13 -6.42 -3.53
N GLY A 121 -10.11 -7.70 -3.18
CA GLY A 121 -9.88 -8.14 -1.80
C GLY A 121 -8.53 -7.69 -1.26
N THR A 122 -7.44 -7.93 -2.02
CA THR A 122 -6.09 -7.57 -1.58
C THR A 122 -5.83 -6.07 -1.62
N ASN A 123 -6.14 -5.42 -2.75
CA ASN A 123 -5.76 -4.02 -2.97
C ASN A 123 -6.63 -3.06 -2.17
N HIS A 124 -7.91 -3.39 -1.97
CA HIS A 124 -8.88 -2.50 -1.34
C HIS A 124 -9.36 -3.02 0.02
N LEU A 125 -10.07 -4.15 0.08
CA LEU A 125 -10.69 -4.62 1.32
C LEU A 125 -9.65 -4.88 2.42
N GLY A 126 -8.53 -5.49 2.07
CA GLY A 126 -7.43 -5.74 3.00
C GLY A 126 -6.85 -4.45 3.58
N HIS A 127 -6.63 -3.43 2.76
CA HIS A 127 -6.16 -2.13 3.24
C HIS A 127 -7.24 -1.36 4.00
N PHE A 128 -8.49 -1.48 3.60
CA PHE A 128 -9.62 -0.92 4.34
C PHE A 128 -9.66 -1.48 5.76
N LEU A 129 -9.63 -2.81 5.91
CA LEU A 129 -9.64 -3.46 7.21
C LEU A 129 -8.39 -3.09 8.03
N LEU A 130 -7.20 -3.15 7.42
CA LEU A 130 -5.94 -2.76 8.07
C LEU A 130 -6.01 -1.33 8.63
N THR A 131 -6.49 -0.39 7.81
CA THR A 131 -6.64 1.01 8.22
C THR A 131 -7.64 1.15 9.36
N LYS A 132 -8.80 0.49 9.25
CA LYS A 132 -9.83 0.48 10.29
C LYS A 132 -9.27 -0.03 11.63
N GLU A 133 -8.57 -1.16 11.60
CA GLU A 133 -7.97 -1.76 12.79
C GLU A 133 -6.88 -0.88 13.42
N LEU A 134 -6.11 -0.15 12.62
CA LEU A 134 -5.05 0.74 13.12
C LEU A 134 -5.54 2.18 13.39
N LEU A 135 -6.81 2.51 13.15
CA LEU A 135 -7.31 3.88 13.26
C LEU A 135 -7.11 4.43 14.68
N SER A 136 -7.37 3.62 15.71
CA SER A 136 -7.26 4.05 17.10
C SER A 136 -5.83 4.45 17.53
N ILE A 137 -4.81 3.81 16.97
CA ILE A 137 -3.42 4.19 17.24
C ILE A 137 -2.99 5.40 16.41
N LEU A 138 -3.50 5.54 15.16
CA LEU A 138 -3.30 6.71 14.33
C LEU A 138 -3.94 7.96 14.95
N GLU A 139 -5.13 7.85 15.53
CA GLU A 139 -5.83 8.95 16.23
C GLU A 139 -5.07 9.45 17.47
N LYS A 140 -4.40 8.55 18.20
CA LYS A 140 -3.55 8.90 19.35
C LYS A 140 -2.22 9.54 18.93
N THR A 141 -1.81 9.40 17.68
CA THR A 141 -0.54 9.90 17.18
C THR A 141 -0.71 11.31 16.60
N SER A 142 0.03 12.26 17.12
CA SER A 142 0.00 13.63 16.61
C SER A 142 0.45 13.67 15.14
N GLU A 143 -0.35 14.34 14.29
CA GLU A 143 -0.06 14.56 12.86
C GLU A 143 0.18 13.27 12.05
N SER A 144 -0.51 12.19 12.37
CA SER A 144 -0.38 10.95 11.61
C SER A 144 -0.92 11.08 10.17
N ARG A 145 -0.42 10.25 9.28
CA ARG A 145 -0.80 10.26 7.85
C ARG A 145 -1.09 8.85 7.36
N ILE A 146 -2.16 8.75 6.56
CA ILE A 146 -2.52 7.53 5.84
C ILE A 146 -2.29 7.81 4.36
N ILE A 147 -1.40 7.06 3.73
CA ILE A 147 -1.08 7.16 2.32
C ILE A 147 -1.69 5.96 1.59
N VAL A 148 -2.57 6.21 0.63
CA VAL A 148 -3.29 5.17 -0.12
C VAL A 148 -2.83 5.18 -1.57
N LEU A 149 -2.20 4.08 -2.02
CA LEU A 149 -1.80 3.95 -3.41
C LEU A 149 -2.98 3.55 -4.30
N SER A 150 -3.38 4.49 -5.14
CA SER A 150 -4.26 4.28 -6.27
C SER A 150 -3.43 4.09 -7.56
N SER A 151 -4.04 4.26 -8.72
CA SER A 151 -3.40 4.17 -10.04
C SER A 151 -4.22 4.97 -11.04
N LEU A 152 -3.61 5.44 -12.13
CA LEU A 152 -4.34 5.96 -13.30
C LEU A 152 -5.32 4.93 -13.86
N ALA A 153 -5.09 3.65 -13.58
CA ALA A 153 -6.00 2.57 -13.94
C ALA A 153 -7.41 2.70 -13.34
N HIS A 154 -7.63 3.55 -12.32
CA HIS A 154 -8.99 3.86 -11.84
C HIS A 154 -9.89 4.47 -12.93
N ARG A 155 -9.29 4.99 -14.02
CA ARG A 155 -9.99 5.51 -15.21
C ARG A 155 -10.25 4.47 -16.29
N TRP A 156 -9.73 3.26 -16.14
CA TRP A 156 -9.91 2.16 -17.08
C TRP A 156 -11.23 1.42 -16.81
N GLY A 157 -11.53 0.43 -17.63
CA GLY A 157 -12.70 -0.43 -17.44
C GLY A 157 -14.02 0.33 -17.36
N LYS A 158 -14.93 -0.19 -16.55
CA LYS A 158 -16.31 0.32 -16.41
C LYS A 158 -16.41 1.65 -15.64
N LYS A 159 -15.35 2.15 -15.06
CA LYS A 159 -15.26 3.42 -14.28
C LYS A 159 -16.29 3.53 -13.15
N LYS A 160 -16.75 2.40 -12.63
CA LYS A 160 -17.69 2.31 -11.52
C LYS A 160 -17.40 1.08 -10.68
N ILE A 161 -17.82 1.11 -9.42
CA ILE A 161 -17.82 -0.07 -8.55
C ILE A 161 -19.11 -0.86 -8.82
N ASN A 162 -18.99 -2.16 -9.08
CA ASN A 162 -20.13 -3.04 -9.26
C ASN A 162 -20.57 -3.57 -7.89
N PHE A 163 -21.42 -2.83 -7.19
CA PHE A 163 -21.91 -3.22 -5.86
C PHE A 163 -22.81 -4.45 -5.87
N GLU A 164 -23.51 -4.71 -6.99
CA GLU A 164 -24.39 -5.88 -7.12
C GLU A 164 -23.59 -7.17 -7.35
N ASN A 165 -22.42 -7.06 -7.99
CA ASN A 165 -21.50 -8.16 -8.23
C ASN A 165 -20.06 -7.71 -7.98
N ILE A 166 -19.72 -7.45 -6.72
CA ILE A 166 -18.42 -6.89 -6.30
C ILE A 166 -17.25 -7.81 -6.65
N ASN A 167 -17.51 -9.12 -6.70
CA ASN A 167 -16.53 -10.15 -7.03
C ASN A 167 -16.41 -10.42 -8.53
N LEU A 168 -17.20 -9.76 -9.39
CA LEU A 168 -17.24 -9.95 -10.84
C LEU A 168 -17.48 -11.41 -11.24
N THR A 169 -18.23 -12.17 -10.45
CA THR A 169 -18.54 -13.58 -10.69
C THR A 169 -19.26 -13.73 -12.02
N GLY A 170 -18.75 -14.60 -12.92
CA GLY A 170 -19.31 -14.84 -14.25
C GLY A 170 -19.03 -13.74 -15.30
N GLU A 171 -18.42 -12.61 -14.89
CA GLU A 171 -18.04 -11.52 -15.80
C GLU A 171 -16.63 -11.01 -15.51
N TYR A 172 -15.74 -11.89 -15.03
CA TYR A 172 -14.39 -11.50 -14.65
C TYR A 172 -13.58 -10.96 -15.83
N ASP A 173 -13.02 -9.79 -15.64
CA ASP A 173 -12.05 -9.17 -16.53
C ASP A 173 -10.92 -8.55 -15.69
N LYS A 174 -9.68 -8.91 -15.99
CA LYS A 174 -8.48 -8.53 -15.24
C LYS A 174 -8.33 -7.01 -15.11
N ILE A 175 -8.67 -6.27 -16.18
CA ILE A 175 -8.56 -4.81 -16.22
C ILE A 175 -9.65 -4.19 -15.37
N ASN A 176 -10.89 -4.67 -15.50
CA ASN A 176 -12.02 -4.19 -14.70
C ASN A 176 -11.79 -4.45 -13.20
N ALA A 177 -11.33 -5.65 -12.82
CA ALA A 177 -11.05 -5.99 -11.43
C ALA A 177 -9.97 -5.07 -10.84
N TYR A 178 -8.86 -4.87 -11.57
CA TYR A 178 -7.81 -3.95 -11.14
C TYR A 178 -8.31 -2.50 -11.06
N SER A 179 -8.98 -2.04 -12.10
CA SER A 179 -9.56 -0.70 -12.18
C SER A 179 -10.53 -0.43 -11.03
N GLN A 180 -11.45 -1.36 -10.76
CA GLN A 180 -12.39 -1.30 -9.64
C GLN A 180 -11.65 -1.20 -8.30
N SER A 181 -10.62 -2.01 -8.09
CA SER A 181 -9.83 -1.97 -6.85
C SER A 181 -9.14 -0.61 -6.65
N LYS A 182 -8.61 0.00 -7.73
CA LYS A 182 -7.91 1.30 -7.66
C LYS A 182 -8.86 2.49 -7.58
N LEU A 183 -10.04 2.40 -8.18
CA LEU A 183 -11.11 3.37 -7.99
C LEU A 183 -11.59 3.36 -6.53
N SER A 184 -11.81 2.17 -5.97
CA SER A 184 -12.21 2.02 -4.57
C SER A 184 -11.18 2.59 -3.59
N ASN A 185 -9.88 2.43 -3.88
CA ASN A 185 -8.82 3.04 -3.08
C ASN A 185 -8.86 4.57 -3.12
N LEU A 186 -9.13 5.17 -4.29
CA LEU A 186 -9.27 6.62 -4.40
C LEU A 186 -10.48 7.11 -3.61
N MET A 187 -11.64 6.48 -3.81
CA MET A 187 -12.88 6.84 -3.10
C MET A 187 -12.74 6.65 -1.59
N PHE A 188 -12.11 5.56 -1.15
CA PHE A 188 -11.82 5.30 0.25
C PHE A 188 -10.97 6.42 0.87
N ALA A 189 -9.90 6.85 0.20
CA ALA A 189 -9.05 7.91 0.72
C ALA A 189 -9.80 9.24 0.82
N MET A 190 -10.62 9.58 -0.17
CA MET A 190 -11.42 10.81 -0.17
C MET A 190 -12.45 10.79 0.96
N GLU A 191 -13.25 9.73 1.06
CA GLU A 191 -14.29 9.57 2.07
C GLU A 191 -13.71 9.53 3.48
N LEU A 192 -12.61 8.78 3.69
CA LEU A 192 -11.95 8.73 4.98
C LEU A 192 -11.42 10.10 5.39
N ASN A 193 -10.82 10.84 4.47
CA ASN A 193 -10.33 12.19 4.75
C ASN A 193 -11.48 13.14 5.13
N GLU A 194 -12.58 13.08 4.43
CA GLU A 194 -13.78 13.89 4.72
C GLU A 194 -14.32 13.59 6.12
N ARG A 195 -14.52 12.30 6.44
CA ARG A 195 -15.01 11.87 7.77
C ARG A 195 -14.08 12.27 8.91
N LEU A 196 -12.78 12.15 8.72
CA LEU A 196 -11.79 12.54 9.72
C LEU A 196 -11.74 14.06 9.91
N THR A 197 -11.84 14.81 8.82
CA THR A 197 -11.92 16.29 8.86
C THR A 197 -13.17 16.75 9.60
N ALA A 198 -14.33 16.15 9.33
CA ALA A 198 -15.57 16.46 10.01
C ALA A 198 -15.53 16.18 11.54
N LYS A 199 -14.66 15.26 11.96
CA LYS A 199 -14.40 14.95 13.38
C LYS A 199 -13.26 15.78 14.00
N ASN A 200 -12.70 16.76 13.27
CA ASN A 200 -11.52 17.52 13.68
C ASN A 200 -10.32 16.62 14.04
N SER A 201 -10.16 15.50 13.32
CA SER A 201 -9.04 14.59 13.53
C SER A 201 -7.74 15.18 13.00
N ASN A 202 -6.63 14.89 13.68
CA ASN A 202 -5.28 15.26 13.26
C ASN A 202 -4.71 14.36 12.15
N ILE A 203 -5.43 13.29 11.78
CA ILE A 203 -5.01 12.38 10.71
C ILE A 203 -5.24 13.03 9.35
N LYS A 204 -4.24 13.01 8.48
CA LYS A 204 -4.38 13.38 7.08
C LYS A 204 -4.36 12.16 6.19
N VAL A 205 -5.29 12.07 5.26
CA VAL A 205 -5.35 10.98 4.28
C VAL A 205 -4.98 11.50 2.90
N ILE A 206 -4.06 10.82 2.24
CA ILE A 206 -3.51 11.21 0.95
C ILE A 206 -3.65 10.04 -0.02
N ALA A 207 -4.33 10.26 -1.15
CA ALA A 207 -4.27 9.34 -2.27
C ALA A 207 -3.17 9.77 -3.25
N CYS A 208 -2.39 8.80 -3.71
CA CYS A 208 -1.37 9.04 -4.72
C CYS A 208 -1.30 7.92 -5.76
N HIS A 209 -0.70 8.23 -6.90
CA HIS A 209 -0.32 7.22 -7.89
C HIS A 209 1.12 7.47 -8.36
N PRO A 210 1.90 6.41 -8.61
CA PRO A 210 3.33 6.54 -8.91
C PRO A 210 3.65 6.81 -10.40
N GLY A 211 2.64 7.08 -11.22
CA GLY A 211 2.83 7.10 -12.67
C GLY A 211 3.11 5.71 -13.24
N PHE A 212 3.87 5.66 -14.34
CA PHE A 212 4.35 4.42 -14.95
C PHE A 212 5.71 4.07 -14.35
N SER A 213 5.71 3.25 -13.30
CA SER A 213 6.94 2.79 -12.63
C SER A 213 7.24 1.34 -12.99
N LYS A 214 8.50 1.05 -13.36
CA LYS A 214 8.95 -0.35 -13.52
C LYS A 214 8.99 -1.02 -12.16
N THR A 215 7.96 -1.79 -11.82
CA THR A 215 7.89 -2.54 -10.58
C THR A 215 7.58 -4.01 -10.84
N ASN A 216 7.78 -4.83 -9.82
CA ASN A 216 7.40 -6.25 -9.85
C ASN A 216 5.87 -6.48 -9.99
N LEU A 217 5.07 -5.43 -9.94
CA LEU A 217 3.62 -5.48 -10.13
C LEU A 217 3.22 -5.98 -11.53
N GLN A 218 4.13 -5.83 -12.51
CA GLN A 218 3.91 -6.21 -13.91
C GLN A 218 4.30 -7.67 -14.23
N ARG A 219 4.49 -8.52 -13.23
CA ARG A 219 4.92 -9.92 -13.45
C ARG A 219 3.95 -10.72 -14.32
N GLU A 220 2.66 -10.43 -14.19
CA GLU A 220 1.59 -11.14 -14.91
C GLU A 220 1.27 -10.52 -16.29
N LEU A 221 1.96 -9.45 -16.69
CA LEU A 221 1.77 -8.84 -18.00
C LEU A 221 2.47 -9.67 -19.10
N ASN A 222 1.75 -9.99 -20.16
CA ASN A 222 2.31 -10.60 -21.36
C ASN A 222 3.38 -9.69 -21.99
N ILE A 223 4.34 -10.30 -22.74
CA ILE A 223 5.47 -9.61 -23.38
C ILE A 223 5.03 -8.41 -24.23
N VAL A 224 3.89 -8.53 -24.92
CA VAL A 224 3.34 -7.45 -25.77
C VAL A 224 2.92 -6.25 -24.93
N THR A 225 2.23 -6.48 -23.80
CA THR A 225 1.80 -5.40 -22.91
C THR A 225 3.00 -4.74 -22.21
N LYS A 226 4.08 -5.51 -21.94
CA LYS A 226 5.33 -4.98 -21.38
C LYS A 226 6.05 -4.02 -22.33
N LEU A 227 5.93 -4.21 -23.65
CA LEU A 227 6.51 -3.31 -24.67
C LEU A 227 5.80 -1.95 -24.68
N PHE A 228 4.49 -1.90 -24.47
CA PHE A 228 3.74 -0.64 -24.41
C PHE A 228 3.88 0.13 -23.09
N THR A 229 4.33 -0.52 -22.01
CA THR A 229 4.59 0.14 -20.73
C THR A 229 6.03 0.64 -20.58
N ASN A 230 6.87 0.42 -21.59
CA ASN A 230 8.27 0.90 -21.66
C ASN A 230 8.42 2.23 -22.42
N LEU A 231 7.32 2.86 -22.82
CA LEU A 231 7.24 4.23 -23.31
C LEU A 231 6.83 5.15 -22.16
#